data_440bbdc1c87f2c6f4c3c0828de6b5abe
#
_entry.id   440bbdc1c87f2c6f4c3c0828de6b5abe
#
_cell.length_a   1.000
_cell.length_b   1.000
_cell.length_c   1.000
_cell.angle_alpha   90.00
_cell.angle_beta   90.00
_cell.angle_gamma   90.00
#
_symmetry.space_group_name_H-M   'P 1'
#
loop_
_entity.id
_entity.type
_entity.pdbx_description
1 polymer ?
#
loop_
_entity_poly.entity_id
_entity_poly.type
_entity_poly.pdbx_seq_one_letter_code
_entity_poly.pdbx_strand_id
1 'polypeptide(L)'
;MLVPLRNLEGEVVGEVELRDDIFAAPIHEPVMHQALLRQLANARLGTADTKTRSEVRGGGRKPWRQKGTGRARQGSIRAPHWRKGGIVFGPHPRSYAQAMPRKMRRMALRSALSVKAAEEQIIVVQDLALDEPKAKVMRQVVDNLAGGGSALILLPERNEVVELSARNLPDVKTLRAHYLNVRDLLTYDYVVMPVSAIQAIESFLG
;
A
#
# COMPACT_ATOMS: atom_id res chain seq x y z
N MET A 1 19.08 -5.88 19.56
CA MET A 1 18.19 -4.95 20.30
C MET A 1 17.18 -5.78 21.08
N LEU A 2 17.06 -5.55 22.43
CA LEU A 2 16.08 -6.26 23.27
C LEU A 2 14.76 -5.49 23.30
N VAL A 3 13.64 -6.21 23.14
CA VAL A 3 12.29 -5.64 23.15
C VAL A 3 11.41 -6.49 24.08
N PRO A 4 10.52 -5.87 24.90
CA PRO A 4 9.66 -6.62 25.80
C PRO A 4 8.68 -7.50 25.03
N LEU A 5 8.58 -8.76 25.44
CA LEU A 5 7.58 -9.72 24.99
C LEU A 5 6.32 -9.57 25.82
N ARG A 6 5.16 -9.33 25.19
CA ARG A 6 3.89 -9.11 25.88
C ARG A 6 2.89 -10.25 25.62
N ASN A 7 1.96 -10.41 26.56
CA ASN A 7 0.74 -11.21 26.35
C ASN A 7 -0.36 -10.34 25.70
N LEU A 8 -1.54 -10.91 25.43
CA LEU A 8 -2.67 -10.18 24.84
C LEU A 8 -3.31 -9.17 25.82
N GLU A 9 -3.01 -9.26 27.11
CA GLU A 9 -3.46 -8.34 28.15
C GLU A 9 -2.52 -7.12 28.29
N GLY A 10 -1.36 -7.13 27.59
CA GLY A 10 -0.36 -6.06 27.60
C GLY A 10 0.74 -6.24 28.65
N GLU A 11 0.69 -7.31 29.46
CA GLU A 11 1.70 -7.59 30.48
C GLU A 11 3.00 -8.11 29.85
N VAL A 12 4.14 -7.72 30.43
CA VAL A 12 5.46 -8.17 29.98
C VAL A 12 5.74 -9.56 30.55
N VAL A 13 5.90 -10.53 29.65
CA VAL A 13 6.16 -11.94 30.00
C VAL A 13 7.65 -12.29 29.90
N GLY A 14 8.41 -11.52 29.08
CA GLY A 14 9.83 -11.77 28.84
C GLY A 14 10.44 -10.73 27.91
N GLU A 15 11.56 -11.08 27.32
CA GLU A 15 12.24 -10.24 26.33
C GLU A 15 12.59 -11.07 25.08
N VAL A 16 12.58 -10.42 23.92
CA VAL A 16 12.97 -11.02 22.64
C VAL A 16 14.08 -10.18 22.02
N GLU A 17 15.10 -10.84 21.53
CA GLU A 17 16.19 -10.19 20.80
C GLU A 17 15.81 -10.03 19.33
N LEU A 18 15.76 -8.77 18.87
CA LEU A 18 15.60 -8.40 17.46
C LEU A 18 16.96 -8.21 16.79
N ARG A 19 17.11 -8.64 15.56
CA ARG A 19 18.34 -8.52 14.77
C ARG A 19 18.63 -7.05 14.43
N ASP A 20 19.80 -6.57 14.79
CA ASP A 20 20.23 -5.17 14.59
C ASP A 20 20.37 -4.81 13.11
N ASP A 21 20.72 -5.75 12.23
CA ASP A 21 20.82 -5.52 10.78
C ASP A 21 19.48 -5.24 10.09
N ILE A 22 18.35 -5.51 10.76
CA ILE A 22 17.00 -5.27 10.27
C ILE A 22 16.33 -4.13 11.05
N PHE A 23 16.42 -4.14 12.38
CA PHE A 23 15.66 -3.24 13.26
C PHE A 23 16.49 -2.06 13.81
N ALA A 24 17.81 -2.08 13.63
CA ALA A 24 18.74 -0.99 13.95
C ALA A 24 19.60 -0.59 12.74
N ALA A 25 19.11 -0.84 11.52
CA ALA A 25 19.78 -0.47 10.28
C ALA A 25 19.78 1.06 10.07
N PRO A 26 20.76 1.61 9.31
CA PRO A 26 20.78 3.02 8.98
C PRO A 26 19.50 3.50 8.31
N ILE A 27 18.99 4.65 8.76
CA ILE A 27 17.74 5.24 8.25
C ILE A 27 18.06 6.02 6.97
N HIS A 28 17.41 5.62 5.86
CA HIS A 28 17.53 6.24 4.54
C HIS A 28 16.20 6.83 4.09
N GLU A 29 15.84 8.03 4.56
CA GLU A 29 14.60 8.72 4.23
C GLU A 29 14.33 8.84 2.72
N PRO A 30 15.31 9.23 1.86
CA PRO A 30 15.05 9.34 0.42
C PRO A 30 14.64 8.01 -0.22
N VAL A 31 15.19 6.89 0.27
CA VAL A 31 14.87 5.55 -0.27
C VAL A 31 13.48 5.10 0.19
N MET A 32 13.10 5.41 1.44
CA MET A 32 11.73 5.16 1.94
C MET A 32 10.70 5.97 1.15
N HIS A 33 10.96 7.27 0.93
CA HIS A 33 10.08 8.13 0.13
C HIS A 33 9.92 7.60 -1.31
N GLN A 34 11.01 7.20 -1.95
CA GLN A 34 10.97 6.65 -3.31
C GLN A 34 10.21 5.32 -3.36
N ALA A 35 10.35 4.46 -2.34
CA ALA A 35 9.58 3.21 -2.23
C ALA A 35 8.08 3.48 -2.05
N LEU A 36 7.70 4.47 -1.25
CA LEU A 36 6.33 4.90 -1.05
C LEU A 36 5.72 5.42 -2.36
N LEU A 37 6.39 6.35 -3.06
CA LEU A 37 5.92 6.89 -4.35
C LEU A 37 5.73 5.77 -5.38
N ARG A 38 6.69 4.84 -5.45
CA ARG A 38 6.57 3.66 -6.30
C ARG A 38 5.33 2.83 -5.96
N GLN A 39 5.10 2.56 -4.69
CA GLN A 39 3.95 1.75 -4.24
C GLN A 39 2.63 2.42 -4.61
N LEU A 40 2.51 3.73 -4.40
CA LEU A 40 1.33 4.52 -4.77
C LEU A 40 1.12 4.57 -6.29
N ALA A 41 2.20 4.74 -7.06
CA ALA A 41 2.13 4.74 -8.52
C ALA A 41 1.70 3.37 -9.07
N ASN A 42 2.23 2.28 -8.52
CA ASN A 42 1.91 0.92 -8.95
C ASN A 42 0.46 0.49 -8.59
N ALA A 43 -0.17 1.15 -7.63
CA ALA A 43 -1.57 0.91 -7.29
C ALA A 43 -2.55 1.55 -8.27
N ARG A 44 -2.09 2.51 -9.13
CA ARG A 44 -2.96 3.17 -10.11
C ARG A 44 -3.25 2.26 -11.28
N LEU A 45 -4.53 2.03 -11.58
CA LEU A 45 -4.97 1.21 -12.72
C LEU A 45 -4.76 1.90 -14.07
N GLY A 46 -4.87 3.24 -14.13
CA GLY A 46 -4.66 4.02 -15.34
C GLY A 46 -5.64 3.76 -16.48
N THR A 47 -6.90 3.53 -16.16
CA THR A 47 -7.96 3.14 -17.11
C THR A 47 -8.70 4.33 -17.73
N ALA A 48 -8.33 5.58 -17.38
CA ALA A 48 -8.97 6.75 -17.96
C ALA A 48 -8.73 6.82 -19.46
N ASP A 49 -9.79 6.98 -20.24
CA ASP A 49 -9.74 7.00 -21.69
C ASP A 49 -10.65 8.08 -22.29
N THR A 50 -10.29 8.58 -23.47
CA THR A 50 -11.08 9.52 -24.25
C THR A 50 -11.04 9.12 -25.71
N LYS A 51 -12.18 9.24 -26.38
CA LYS A 51 -12.29 8.89 -27.80
C LYS A 51 -11.64 9.94 -28.69
N THR A 52 -10.66 9.52 -29.47
CA THR A 52 -10.07 10.28 -30.56
C THR A 52 -11.06 10.41 -31.74
N ARG A 53 -10.75 11.26 -32.69
CA ARG A 53 -11.62 11.45 -33.87
C ARG A 53 -11.84 10.17 -34.70
N SER A 54 -10.96 9.19 -34.60
CA SER A 54 -11.09 7.90 -35.30
C SER A 54 -12.05 6.95 -34.56
N GLU A 55 -12.17 7.08 -33.25
CA GLU A 55 -12.98 6.21 -32.38
C GLU A 55 -14.42 6.72 -32.20
N VAL A 56 -14.64 8.02 -32.41
CA VAL A 56 -16.00 8.57 -32.34
C VAL A 56 -16.82 8.08 -33.53
N ARG A 57 -18.06 7.62 -33.28
CA ARG A 57 -18.96 7.11 -34.32
C ARG A 57 -19.35 8.21 -35.31
N GLY A 58 -19.34 7.92 -36.62
CA GLY A 58 -19.79 8.79 -37.71
C GLY A 58 -18.62 9.33 -38.56
N GLY A 59 -18.86 10.24 -39.48
CA GLY A 59 -17.88 11.06 -40.18
C GLY A 59 -17.05 10.40 -41.27
N GLY A 60 -17.42 9.27 -41.83
CA GLY A 60 -16.70 8.64 -42.97
C GLY A 60 -16.76 9.45 -44.25
N ARG A 61 -17.81 10.28 -44.46
CA ARG A 61 -17.99 11.11 -45.64
C ARG A 61 -17.49 12.55 -45.37
N LYS A 62 -16.80 13.17 -46.37
CA LYS A 62 -16.45 14.60 -46.35
C LYS A 62 -17.70 15.45 -46.34
N PRO A 63 -17.89 16.44 -45.44
CA PRO A 63 -19.11 17.23 -45.28
C PRO A 63 -19.53 17.98 -46.56
N TRP A 64 -18.57 18.57 -47.30
CA TRP A 64 -18.73 19.28 -48.56
C TRP A 64 -17.48 19.25 -49.42
N ARG A 65 -17.64 19.63 -50.68
CA ARG A 65 -16.50 19.72 -51.66
C ARG A 65 -15.45 20.73 -51.20
N GLN A 66 -14.21 20.56 -51.67
CA GLN A 66 -13.01 21.31 -51.23
C GLN A 66 -13.07 22.81 -51.54
N LYS A 67 -13.73 23.22 -52.67
CA LYS A 67 -13.83 24.60 -53.17
C LYS A 67 -15.27 24.88 -53.66
N GLY A 68 -15.64 26.18 -53.81
CA GLY A 68 -16.91 26.59 -54.41
C GLY A 68 -18.15 26.46 -53.48
N THR A 69 -17.97 26.47 -52.14
CA THR A 69 -19.06 26.43 -51.19
C THR A 69 -19.15 27.68 -50.32
N GLY A 70 -18.19 28.61 -50.39
CA GLY A 70 -18.13 29.78 -49.50
C GLY A 70 -17.88 29.44 -47.99
N ARG A 71 -17.74 28.15 -47.66
CA ARG A 71 -17.52 27.67 -46.27
C ARG A 71 -16.09 27.31 -46.02
N ALA A 72 -15.71 27.31 -44.71
CA ALA A 72 -14.38 26.81 -44.30
C ALA A 72 -14.20 25.34 -44.72
N ARG A 73 -12.99 24.97 -45.16
CA ARG A 73 -12.66 23.61 -45.59
C ARG A 73 -12.75 22.65 -44.43
N GLN A 74 -13.48 21.54 -44.60
CA GLN A 74 -13.66 20.50 -43.57
C GLN A 74 -13.46 19.12 -44.18
N GLY A 75 -12.76 18.24 -43.45
CA GLY A 75 -12.51 16.85 -43.84
C GLY A 75 -13.42 15.85 -43.16
N SER A 76 -13.86 16.15 -41.95
CA SER A 76 -14.70 15.24 -41.12
C SER A 76 -15.53 16.03 -40.13
N ILE A 77 -16.75 15.58 -39.86
CA ILE A 77 -17.62 16.09 -38.79
C ILE A 77 -17.15 15.68 -37.40
N ARG A 78 -16.20 14.74 -37.29
CA ARG A 78 -15.59 14.27 -36.03
C ARG A 78 -14.34 15.03 -35.63
N ALA A 79 -13.96 16.07 -36.37
CA ALA A 79 -12.82 16.90 -36.06
C ALA A 79 -13.00 17.56 -34.66
N PRO A 80 -11.93 17.80 -33.88
CA PRO A 80 -12.01 18.28 -32.49
C PRO A 80 -12.77 19.60 -32.32
N HIS A 81 -12.74 20.48 -33.32
CA HIS A 81 -13.46 21.76 -33.31
C HIS A 81 -14.99 21.63 -33.60
N TRP A 82 -15.44 20.46 -33.97
CA TRP A 82 -16.87 20.18 -34.15
C TRP A 82 -17.51 19.71 -32.85
N ARG A 83 -18.80 20.07 -32.65
CA ARG A 83 -19.59 19.50 -31.55
C ARG A 83 -19.65 17.98 -31.67
N LYS A 84 -19.42 17.28 -30.57
CA LYS A 84 -19.34 15.82 -30.54
C LYS A 84 -18.16 15.24 -31.37
N GLY A 85 -17.15 16.06 -31.70
CA GLY A 85 -15.88 15.60 -32.29
C GLY A 85 -15.02 14.87 -31.26
N GLY A 86 -13.93 14.28 -31.76
CA GLY A 86 -12.97 13.57 -30.89
C GLY A 86 -12.07 14.52 -30.10
N ILE A 87 -11.54 14.02 -29.02
CA ILE A 87 -10.54 14.71 -28.17
C ILE A 87 -9.14 14.43 -28.70
N VAL A 88 -8.25 15.44 -28.70
CA VAL A 88 -6.88 15.28 -29.23
C VAL A 88 -5.90 14.90 -28.14
N PHE A 89 -5.88 15.64 -27.03
CA PHE A 89 -4.92 15.48 -25.94
C PHE A 89 -5.60 14.96 -24.64
N GLY A 90 -6.61 14.13 -24.79
CA GLY A 90 -7.26 13.51 -23.64
C GLY A 90 -6.42 12.39 -23.03
N PRO A 91 -6.78 11.94 -21.82
CA PRO A 91 -6.14 10.80 -21.22
C PRO A 91 -6.38 9.53 -22.03
N HIS A 92 -5.35 8.69 -22.12
CA HIS A 92 -5.43 7.33 -22.65
C HIS A 92 -4.96 6.34 -21.60
N PRO A 93 -5.43 5.08 -21.65
CA PRO A 93 -4.99 4.05 -20.76
C PRO A 93 -3.49 3.89 -20.80
N ARG A 94 -2.85 3.98 -19.62
CA ARG A 94 -1.39 3.82 -19.51
C ARG A 94 -1.02 3.13 -18.20
N SER A 95 0.08 2.39 -18.21
CA SER A 95 0.68 1.85 -17.00
C SER A 95 1.41 2.95 -16.22
N TYR A 96 1.22 2.94 -14.91
CA TYR A 96 1.97 3.78 -13.96
C TYR A 96 3.04 2.96 -13.21
N ALA A 97 3.29 1.73 -13.64
CA ALA A 97 4.25 0.85 -13.00
C ALA A 97 5.67 1.44 -13.00
N GLN A 98 6.25 1.51 -11.81
CA GLN A 98 7.62 1.97 -11.60
C GLN A 98 8.47 0.81 -11.11
N ALA A 99 9.62 0.60 -11.74
CA ALA A 99 10.62 -0.37 -11.30
C ALA A 99 11.45 0.19 -10.14
N MET A 100 11.90 -0.71 -9.24
CA MET A 100 12.85 -0.39 -8.18
C MET A 100 13.73 -1.62 -7.90
N PRO A 101 15.05 -1.49 -7.83
CA PRO A 101 15.95 -2.60 -7.53
C PRO A 101 15.59 -3.31 -6.22
N ARG A 102 15.77 -4.63 -6.18
CA ARG A 102 15.41 -5.45 -5.01
C ARG A 102 16.17 -5.01 -3.75
N LYS A 103 17.47 -4.67 -3.88
CA LYS A 103 18.30 -4.17 -2.77
C LYS A 103 17.76 -2.86 -2.18
N MET A 104 17.32 -1.91 -3.03
CA MET A 104 16.72 -0.65 -2.56
C MET A 104 15.39 -0.89 -1.84
N ARG A 105 14.55 -1.80 -2.33
CA ARG A 105 13.28 -2.16 -1.64
C ARG A 105 13.52 -2.74 -0.25
N ARG A 106 14.52 -3.64 -0.11
CA ARG A 106 14.90 -4.20 1.19
C ARG A 106 15.45 -3.12 2.12
N MET A 107 16.31 -2.23 1.60
CA MET A 107 16.85 -1.10 2.37
C MET A 107 15.73 -0.19 2.88
N ALA A 108 14.74 0.15 2.04
CA ALA A 108 13.59 0.95 2.46
C ALA A 108 12.78 0.29 3.59
N LEU A 109 12.57 -1.03 3.52
CA LEU A 109 11.87 -1.77 4.57
C LEU A 109 12.65 -1.83 5.88
N ARG A 110 13.96 -2.11 5.83
CA ARG A 110 14.83 -2.11 7.02
C ARG A 110 14.84 -0.72 7.66
N SER A 111 15.00 0.35 6.86
CA SER A 111 14.95 1.73 7.38
C SER A 111 13.62 2.05 8.05
N ALA A 112 12.48 1.65 7.46
CA ALA A 112 11.17 1.88 8.06
C ALA A 112 10.96 1.09 9.37
N LEU A 113 11.44 -0.16 9.44
CA LEU A 113 11.41 -0.95 10.67
C LEU A 113 12.32 -0.35 11.75
N SER A 114 13.49 0.18 11.37
CA SER A 114 14.41 0.82 12.30
C SER A 114 13.84 2.12 12.88
N VAL A 115 13.10 2.90 12.10
CA VAL A 115 12.36 4.06 12.62
C VAL A 115 11.35 3.63 13.67
N LYS A 116 10.52 2.61 13.35
CA LYS A 116 9.53 2.07 14.28
C LYS A 116 10.16 1.50 15.56
N ALA A 117 11.33 0.88 15.45
CA ALA A 117 12.07 0.36 16.59
C ALA A 117 12.63 1.50 17.46
N ALA A 118 13.20 2.55 16.85
CA ALA A 118 13.75 3.70 17.57
C ALA A 118 12.69 4.53 18.30
N GLU A 119 11.45 4.55 17.77
CA GLU A 119 10.29 5.22 18.37
C GLU A 119 9.52 4.33 19.37
N GLU A 120 10.03 3.13 19.70
CA GLU A 120 9.38 2.13 20.58
C GLU A 120 7.96 1.75 20.13
N GLN A 121 7.69 1.80 18.82
CA GLN A 121 6.39 1.50 18.22
C GLN A 121 6.25 0.03 17.78
N ILE A 122 7.24 -0.80 18.05
CA ILE A 122 7.19 -2.24 17.80
C ILE A 122 6.74 -2.95 19.09
N ILE A 123 5.63 -3.66 18.99
CA ILE A 123 5.04 -4.45 20.08
C ILE A 123 5.16 -5.93 19.70
N VAL A 124 5.96 -6.65 20.45
CA VAL A 124 6.13 -8.10 20.26
C VAL A 124 5.19 -8.84 21.19
N VAL A 125 4.38 -9.75 20.63
CA VAL A 125 3.48 -10.60 21.39
C VAL A 125 3.88 -12.07 21.27
N GLN A 126 3.60 -12.85 22.31
CA GLN A 126 3.94 -14.26 22.32
C GLN A 126 3.21 -15.01 21.20
N ASP A 127 1.89 -14.85 21.13
CA ASP A 127 1.03 -15.40 20.09
C ASP A 127 -0.23 -14.51 19.92
N LEU A 128 -0.85 -14.61 18.74
CA LEU A 128 -2.11 -13.94 18.38
C LEU A 128 -3.19 -14.99 18.11
N ALA A 129 -3.47 -15.83 19.11
CA ALA A 129 -4.54 -16.81 19.04
C ALA A 129 -5.82 -16.23 19.65
N LEU A 130 -6.91 -16.27 18.89
CA LEU A 130 -8.26 -15.95 19.34
C LEU A 130 -9.14 -17.18 19.15
N ASP A 131 -9.96 -17.52 20.13
CA ASP A 131 -10.86 -18.68 20.07
C ASP A 131 -11.99 -18.48 19.07
N GLU A 132 -12.54 -17.26 18.99
CA GLU A 132 -13.67 -16.92 18.13
C GLU A 132 -13.45 -15.59 17.40
N PRO A 133 -13.99 -15.41 16.17
CA PRO A 133 -13.89 -14.16 15.43
C PRO A 133 -14.82 -13.08 16.00
N LYS A 134 -14.32 -12.32 16.97
CA LYS A 134 -15.06 -11.23 17.64
C LYS A 134 -14.29 -9.91 17.57
N ALA A 135 -14.86 -8.89 16.94
CA ALA A 135 -14.26 -7.56 16.85
C ALA A 135 -14.09 -6.87 18.21
N LYS A 136 -15.01 -7.14 19.18
CA LYS A 136 -14.91 -6.60 20.54
C LYS A 136 -13.65 -7.10 21.27
N VAL A 137 -13.33 -8.38 21.14
CA VAL A 137 -12.12 -8.97 21.75
C VAL A 137 -10.87 -8.39 21.13
N MET A 138 -10.84 -8.32 19.78
CA MET A 138 -9.72 -7.71 19.07
C MET A 138 -9.52 -6.25 19.46
N ARG A 139 -10.60 -5.48 19.64
CA ARG A 139 -10.52 -4.09 20.11
C ARG A 139 -9.87 -3.99 21.47
N GLN A 140 -10.27 -4.84 22.42
CA GLN A 140 -9.65 -4.88 23.75
C GLN A 140 -8.16 -5.21 23.68
N VAL A 141 -7.77 -6.20 22.85
CA VAL A 141 -6.37 -6.56 22.65
C VAL A 141 -5.57 -5.38 22.12
N VAL A 142 -6.08 -4.68 21.09
CA VAL A 142 -5.40 -3.52 20.52
C VAL A 142 -5.33 -2.37 21.53
N ASP A 143 -6.39 -2.11 22.28
CA ASP A 143 -6.40 -1.05 23.31
C ASP A 143 -5.39 -1.35 24.42
N ASN A 144 -5.26 -2.62 24.84
CA ASN A 144 -4.28 -3.07 25.85
C ASN A 144 -2.83 -2.93 25.35
N LEU A 145 -2.59 -3.23 24.07
CA LEU A 145 -1.25 -3.25 23.50
C LEU A 145 -0.78 -1.86 23.00
N ALA A 146 -1.65 -1.15 22.28
CA ALA A 146 -1.34 0.10 21.58
C ALA A 146 -1.96 1.35 22.24
N GLY A 147 -2.64 1.22 23.39
CA GLY A 147 -3.21 2.36 24.12
C GLY A 147 -4.21 3.19 23.31
N GLY A 148 -4.91 2.60 22.34
CA GLY A 148 -5.88 3.27 21.47
C GLY A 148 -5.28 3.90 20.20
N GLY A 149 -3.98 3.77 19.96
CA GLY A 149 -3.33 4.16 18.71
C GLY A 149 -3.66 3.23 17.55
N SER A 150 -3.36 3.67 16.33
CA SER A 150 -3.53 2.83 15.12
C SER A 150 -2.51 1.69 15.11
N ALA A 151 -2.95 0.47 14.73
CA ALA A 151 -2.12 -0.73 14.82
C ALA A 151 -2.08 -1.53 13.51
N LEU A 152 -0.87 -1.85 13.06
CA LEU A 152 -0.61 -2.81 12.01
C LEU A 152 -0.28 -4.16 12.64
N ILE A 153 -1.15 -5.14 12.47
CA ILE A 153 -0.96 -6.50 12.98
C ILE A 153 -0.30 -7.35 11.90
N LEU A 154 0.90 -7.83 12.17
CA LEU A 154 1.62 -8.72 11.26
C LEU A 154 1.37 -10.18 11.66
N LEU A 155 0.97 -10.98 10.69
CA LEU A 155 0.74 -12.41 10.85
C LEU A 155 1.82 -13.20 10.13
N PRO A 156 2.36 -14.29 10.68
CA PRO A 156 3.31 -15.15 9.98
C PRO A 156 2.64 -15.79 8.75
N GLU A 157 1.45 -16.34 8.96
CA GLU A 157 0.60 -16.98 7.96
C GLU A 157 -0.82 -16.44 8.02
N ARG A 158 -1.71 -16.98 7.19
CA ARG A 158 -3.12 -16.60 7.19
C ARG A 158 -3.82 -17.12 8.44
N ASN A 159 -4.39 -16.22 9.22
CA ASN A 159 -5.25 -16.54 10.36
C ASN A 159 -6.62 -15.88 10.14
N GLU A 160 -7.61 -16.69 9.71
CA GLU A 160 -8.96 -16.19 9.38
C GLU A 160 -9.67 -15.60 10.59
N VAL A 161 -9.46 -16.14 11.79
CA VAL A 161 -10.10 -15.66 13.01
C VAL A 161 -9.63 -14.24 13.34
N VAL A 162 -8.33 -14.01 13.29
CA VAL A 162 -7.73 -12.68 13.53
C VAL A 162 -8.11 -11.69 12.41
N GLU A 163 -8.04 -12.12 11.14
CA GLU A 163 -8.41 -11.27 9.99
C GLU A 163 -9.88 -10.82 10.06
N LEU A 164 -10.82 -11.73 10.38
CA LEU A 164 -12.23 -11.41 10.53
C LEU A 164 -12.50 -10.50 11.73
N SER A 165 -11.81 -10.73 12.86
CA SER A 165 -11.94 -9.93 14.08
C SER A 165 -11.47 -8.49 13.90
N ALA A 166 -10.38 -8.28 13.14
CA ALA A 166 -9.77 -6.98 12.92
C ALA A 166 -10.40 -6.20 11.76
N ARG A 167 -10.96 -6.87 10.76
CA ARG A 167 -11.42 -6.27 9.49
C ARG A 167 -12.38 -5.09 9.65
N ASN A 168 -13.23 -5.08 10.68
CA ASN A 168 -14.22 -4.02 10.92
C ASN A 168 -13.66 -2.85 11.74
N LEU A 169 -12.43 -2.94 12.24
CA LEU A 169 -11.82 -1.87 13.03
C LEU A 169 -11.11 -0.88 12.09
N PRO A 170 -11.47 0.42 12.09
CA PRO A 170 -10.91 1.39 11.13
C PRO A 170 -9.41 1.64 11.35
N ASP A 171 -8.98 1.60 12.62
CA ASP A 171 -7.62 1.94 13.02
C ASP A 171 -6.69 0.71 13.06
N VAL A 172 -7.18 -0.46 12.61
CA VAL A 172 -6.45 -1.72 12.66
C VAL A 172 -6.36 -2.34 11.27
N LYS A 173 -5.18 -2.78 10.90
CA LYS A 173 -4.96 -3.53 9.67
C LYS A 173 -4.18 -4.79 9.95
N THR A 174 -4.66 -5.91 9.42
CA THR A 174 -3.91 -7.17 9.39
C THR A 174 -3.13 -7.32 8.10
N LEU A 175 -1.91 -7.81 8.17
CA LEU A 175 -1.06 -8.06 7.03
C LEU A 175 -0.18 -9.28 7.30
N ARG A 176 0.02 -10.13 6.30
CA ARG A 176 1.01 -11.21 6.43
C ARG A 176 2.42 -10.64 6.35
N ALA A 177 3.35 -11.19 7.11
CA ALA A 177 4.74 -10.73 7.18
C ALA A 177 5.39 -10.62 5.79
N HIS A 178 5.14 -11.54 4.87
CA HIS A 178 5.66 -11.51 3.50
C HIS A 178 5.13 -10.35 2.63
N TYR A 179 3.99 -9.73 2.99
CA TYR A 179 3.44 -8.56 2.31
C TYR A 179 3.78 -7.23 3.00
N LEU A 180 4.72 -7.28 3.96
CA LEU A 180 5.20 -6.08 4.64
C LEU A 180 5.65 -5.02 3.63
N ASN A 181 5.19 -3.79 3.83
CA ASN A 181 5.44 -2.71 2.91
C ASN A 181 5.62 -1.36 3.63
N VAL A 182 6.34 -0.45 3.00
CA VAL A 182 6.68 0.86 3.59
C VAL A 182 5.46 1.73 3.85
N ARG A 183 4.45 1.70 2.96
CA ARG A 183 3.24 2.50 3.14
C ARG A 183 2.52 2.17 4.45
N ASP A 184 2.28 0.88 4.70
CA ASP A 184 1.55 0.46 5.89
C ASP A 184 2.37 0.72 7.16
N LEU A 185 3.71 0.51 7.13
CA LEU A 185 4.59 0.87 8.24
C LEU A 185 4.54 2.36 8.60
N LEU A 186 4.44 3.24 7.60
CA LEU A 186 4.37 4.69 7.82
C LEU A 186 2.94 5.18 8.14
N THR A 187 1.91 4.39 7.84
CA THR A 187 0.52 4.80 8.07
C THR A 187 0.06 4.52 9.49
N TYR A 188 0.45 3.38 10.07
CA TYR A 188 0.03 2.95 11.39
C TYR A 188 1.07 3.31 12.44
N ASP A 189 0.62 3.75 13.63
CA ASP A 189 1.51 4.16 14.71
C ASP A 189 2.27 2.97 15.27
N TYR A 190 1.58 1.88 15.61
CA TYR A 190 2.16 0.70 16.23
C TYR A 190 2.18 -0.49 15.27
N VAL A 191 3.22 -1.31 15.40
CA VAL A 191 3.35 -2.58 14.68
C VAL A 191 3.33 -3.72 15.71
N VAL A 192 2.24 -4.48 15.70
CA VAL A 192 2.07 -5.65 16.57
C VAL A 192 2.48 -6.89 15.80
N MET A 193 3.41 -7.66 16.34
CA MET A 193 3.89 -8.88 15.69
C MET A 193 4.15 -10.01 16.68
N PRO A 194 3.65 -11.22 16.41
CA PRO A 194 4.05 -12.41 17.16
C PRO A 194 5.49 -12.80 16.82
N VAL A 195 6.15 -13.53 17.73
CA VAL A 195 7.52 -14.01 17.55
C VAL A 195 7.71 -14.75 16.22
N SER A 196 6.74 -15.55 15.82
CA SER A 196 6.76 -16.27 14.54
C SER A 196 6.76 -15.36 13.31
N ALA A 197 6.14 -14.18 13.38
CA ALA A 197 6.18 -13.19 12.30
C ALA A 197 7.56 -12.52 12.20
N ILE A 198 8.28 -12.33 13.32
CA ILE A 198 9.66 -11.82 13.32
C ILE A 198 10.56 -12.78 12.56
N GLN A 199 10.48 -14.08 12.84
CA GLN A 199 11.24 -15.11 12.12
C GLN A 199 10.97 -15.10 10.61
N ALA A 200 9.70 -14.91 10.22
CA ALA A 200 9.32 -14.76 8.82
C ALA A 200 9.98 -13.51 8.19
N ILE A 201 10.00 -12.36 8.88
CA ILE A 201 10.64 -11.12 8.40
C ILE A 201 12.16 -11.32 8.25
N GLU A 202 12.81 -11.94 9.20
CA GLU A 202 14.23 -12.23 9.18
C GLU A 202 14.62 -13.13 7.99
N SER A 203 13.77 -14.07 7.61
CA SER A 203 14.04 -14.99 6.50
C SER A 203 14.16 -14.30 5.14
N PHE A 204 13.44 -13.20 4.89
CA PHE A 204 13.47 -12.52 3.59
C PHE A 204 14.20 -11.17 3.60
N LEU A 205 14.43 -10.56 4.76
CA LEU A 205 15.21 -9.34 4.90
C LEU A 205 16.66 -9.61 5.30
N GLY A 206 16.91 -10.68 6.01
CA GLY A 206 18.26 -11.09 6.42
C GLY A 206 19.21 -11.42 5.27
#